data_99494de0073344ae59b37dcaaa3a9b3a
#
_entry.id   99494de0073344ae59b37dcaaa3a9b3a
#
_cell.length_a   1.000
_cell.length_b   1.000
_cell.length_c   1.000
_cell.angle_alpha   90.00
_cell.angle_beta   90.00
_cell.angle_gamma   90.00
#
_symmetry.space_group_name_H-M   'P 1'
#
loop_
_entity.id
_entity.type
_entity.pdbx_description
1 polymer ?
#
loop_
_entity_poly.entity_id
_entity_poly.type
_entity_poly.pdbx_seq_one_letter_code
_entity_poly.pdbx_strand_id
1 'polypeptide(L)'
;MMSCQTISTVRIVKDYKPCNKACSACPYITHTKTIKSSVTGIIVNINAPVDCSTTWVIYFVTCLKRGCCMQYVGKTEREFRTRVKEHVRYIENGNVSQATGHHFSQRNHNITDFSIAILEKVQTCDTLYIEEREREFIRKFNCKYRGINRSY
;
A
#
# COMPACT_ATOMS: atom_id res chain seq x y z
N MET A 1 -2.41 0.90 -24.59
CA MET A 1 -1.94 1.63 -23.40
C MET A 1 -3.15 2.07 -22.59
N MET A 2 -3.43 1.42 -21.48
CA MET A 2 -4.35 2.00 -20.52
C MET A 2 -3.66 3.22 -19.91
N SER A 3 -4.20 4.41 -20.17
CA SER A 3 -3.76 5.61 -19.48
C SER A 3 -4.03 5.37 -17.99
N CYS A 4 -3.01 5.52 -17.17
CA CYS A 4 -3.18 5.69 -15.75
C CYS A 4 -4.06 6.92 -15.57
N GLN A 5 -5.37 6.71 -15.49
CA GLN A 5 -6.25 7.78 -15.13
C GLN A 5 -5.82 8.25 -13.75
N THR A 6 -5.32 9.46 -13.72
CA THR A 6 -5.05 10.19 -12.50
C THR A 6 -6.13 9.82 -11.50
N ILE A 7 -5.73 9.32 -10.33
CA ILE A 7 -6.61 9.25 -9.17
C ILE A 7 -6.97 10.70 -8.86
N SER A 8 -7.89 11.24 -9.66
CA SER A 8 -8.46 12.54 -9.43
C SER A 8 -9.40 12.37 -8.25
N THR A 9 -9.09 13.10 -7.21
CA THR A 9 -9.83 13.21 -5.96
C THR A 9 -9.68 12.03 -5.01
N VAL A 10 -8.53 11.96 -4.34
CA VAL A 10 -8.51 11.48 -2.96
C VAL A 10 -9.48 12.38 -2.19
N ARG A 11 -10.73 11.97 -2.06
CA ARG A 11 -11.63 12.58 -1.07
C ARG A 11 -11.00 12.26 0.28
N ILE A 12 -10.39 13.26 0.89
CA ILE A 12 -9.98 13.21 2.29
C ILE A 12 -11.24 12.84 3.07
N VAL A 13 -11.31 11.61 3.53
CA VAL A 13 -12.44 11.15 4.34
C VAL A 13 -12.34 11.87 5.66
N LYS A 14 -13.34 12.67 6.00
CA LYS A 14 -13.41 13.48 7.22
C LYS A 14 -13.27 12.70 8.53
N ASP A 15 -13.35 11.37 8.49
CA ASP A 15 -13.33 10.50 9.68
C ASP A 15 -11.95 9.94 10.04
N TYR A 16 -10.92 10.26 9.26
CA TYR A 16 -9.56 9.91 9.62
C TYR A 16 -8.96 11.01 10.48
N LYS A 17 -8.70 10.67 11.72
CA LYS A 17 -7.86 11.51 12.58
C LYS A 17 -6.40 11.12 12.35
N PRO A 18 -5.55 12.02 11.82
CA PRO A 18 -4.12 11.80 11.88
C PRO A 18 -3.77 11.50 13.35
N CYS A 19 -2.87 10.57 13.59
CA CYS A 19 -2.49 10.26 14.95
C CYS A 19 -1.96 11.56 15.62
N ASN A 20 -2.41 11.84 16.84
CA ASN A 20 -2.01 13.04 17.60
C ASN A 20 -0.52 13.05 17.99
N LYS A 21 0.26 12.09 17.51
CA LYS A 21 1.70 11.97 17.74
C LYS A 21 2.41 12.40 16.46
N ALA A 22 3.56 13.05 16.59
CA ALA A 22 4.44 13.35 15.45
C ALA A 22 4.91 12.03 14.81
N CYS A 23 4.06 11.44 13.99
CA CYS A 23 4.25 10.14 13.38
C CYS A 23 4.90 10.29 12.00
N SER A 24 6.13 9.81 11.83
CA SER A 24 6.85 9.88 10.56
C SER A 24 6.24 8.99 9.46
N ALA A 25 5.34 8.08 9.80
CA ALA A 25 4.63 7.23 8.83
C ALA A 25 3.40 7.93 8.22
N CYS A 26 2.69 8.73 9.00
CA CYS A 26 1.42 9.33 8.57
C CYS A 26 1.47 10.14 7.27
N PRO A 27 2.54 10.89 6.94
CA PRO A 27 2.63 11.61 5.67
C PRO A 27 2.54 10.73 4.42
N TYR A 28 2.90 9.46 4.53
CA TYR A 28 2.87 8.50 3.41
C TYR A 28 1.56 7.71 3.30
N ILE A 29 0.74 7.76 4.34
CA ILE A 29 -0.50 6.99 4.40
C ILE A 29 -1.62 7.74 3.72
N THR A 30 -2.21 7.11 2.71
CA THR A 30 -3.42 7.61 2.06
C THR A 30 -4.65 7.05 2.78
N HIS A 31 -5.55 7.94 3.16
CA HIS A 31 -6.80 7.60 3.81
C HIS A 31 -7.92 7.62 2.78
N THR A 32 -8.41 6.43 2.46
CA THR A 32 -9.46 6.26 1.45
C THR A 32 -10.42 5.16 1.89
N LYS A 33 -11.69 5.29 1.50
CA LYS A 33 -12.71 4.25 1.71
C LYS A 33 -12.68 3.18 0.61
N THR A 34 -12.02 3.46 -0.49
CA THR A 34 -11.96 2.56 -1.63
C THR A 34 -10.57 2.52 -2.22
N ILE A 35 -10.14 1.34 -2.63
CA ILE A 35 -8.89 1.12 -3.36
C ILE A 35 -9.24 0.50 -4.71
N LYS A 36 -8.64 1.04 -5.78
CA LYS A 36 -8.84 0.56 -7.14
C LYS A 36 -7.53 0.00 -7.71
N SER A 37 -7.61 -1.20 -8.28
CA SER A 37 -6.50 -1.75 -9.05
C SER A 37 -6.27 -0.94 -10.33
N SER A 38 -5.04 -0.52 -10.57
CA SER A 38 -4.63 0.17 -11.79
C SER A 38 -4.61 -0.78 -13.01
N VAL A 39 -4.54 -2.08 -12.78
CA VAL A 39 -4.46 -3.11 -13.82
C VAL A 39 -5.84 -3.68 -14.14
N THR A 40 -6.58 -4.14 -13.14
CA THR A 40 -7.84 -4.86 -13.32
C THR A 40 -9.08 -3.99 -13.21
N GLY A 41 -8.95 -2.79 -12.65
CA GLY A 41 -10.07 -1.90 -12.37
C GLY A 41 -10.95 -2.32 -11.19
N ILE A 42 -10.64 -3.44 -10.55
CA ILE A 42 -11.39 -3.92 -9.37
C ILE A 42 -11.30 -2.91 -8.24
N ILE A 43 -12.44 -2.62 -7.63
CA ILE A 43 -12.58 -1.71 -6.51
C ILE A 43 -12.85 -2.52 -5.24
N VAL A 44 -12.11 -2.24 -4.17
CA VAL A 44 -12.33 -2.81 -2.84
C VAL A 44 -12.73 -1.71 -1.88
N ASN A 45 -13.79 -1.95 -1.12
CA ASN A 45 -14.25 -1.05 -0.07
C ASN A 45 -13.59 -1.41 1.25
N ILE A 46 -13.13 -0.41 1.98
CA ILE A 46 -12.55 -0.55 3.32
C ILE A 46 -13.65 -0.23 4.31
N ASN A 47 -14.12 -1.26 5.03
CA ASN A 47 -15.31 -1.18 5.88
C ASN A 47 -15.01 -1.13 7.38
N ALA A 48 -13.74 -1.07 7.76
CA ALA A 48 -13.33 -1.04 9.15
C ALA A 48 -12.66 0.29 9.51
N PRO A 49 -12.85 0.80 10.74
CA PRO A 49 -12.05 1.92 11.21
C PRO A 49 -10.60 1.46 11.38
N VAL A 50 -9.69 2.12 10.69
CA VAL A 50 -8.25 1.82 10.67
C VAL A 50 -7.44 3.09 10.81
N ASP A 51 -6.27 2.97 11.43
CA ASP A 51 -5.29 4.05 11.57
C ASP A 51 -3.85 3.51 11.48
N CYS A 52 -2.87 4.37 11.70
CA CYS A 52 -1.47 3.98 11.64
C CYS A 52 -1.05 3.00 12.75
N SER A 53 -1.85 2.81 13.80
CA SER A 53 -1.59 1.86 14.89
C SER A 53 -2.27 0.51 14.70
N THR A 54 -3.14 0.38 13.71
CA THR A 54 -3.87 -0.87 13.44
C THR A 54 -2.90 -2.00 13.11
N THR A 55 -3.13 -3.16 13.72
CA THR A 55 -2.36 -4.40 13.52
C THR A 55 -3.12 -5.38 12.63
N TRP A 56 -2.45 -6.41 12.14
CA TRP A 56 -3.06 -7.46 11.32
C TRP A 56 -3.79 -6.89 10.11
N VAL A 57 -3.06 -6.22 9.25
CA VAL A 57 -3.60 -5.58 8.04
C VAL A 57 -2.96 -6.09 6.76
N ILE A 58 -3.78 -6.17 5.74
CA ILE A 58 -3.33 -6.18 4.34
C ILE A 58 -3.26 -4.73 3.91
N TYR A 59 -2.16 -4.31 3.32
CA TYR A 59 -1.95 -2.96 2.84
C TYR A 59 -1.60 -2.93 1.37
N PHE A 60 -1.67 -1.75 0.81
CA PHE A 60 -1.56 -1.51 -0.61
C PHE A 60 -0.68 -0.29 -0.87
N VAL A 61 0.34 -0.49 -1.69
CA VAL A 61 1.23 0.58 -2.15
C VAL A 61 0.87 0.94 -3.58
N THR A 62 0.81 2.23 -3.85
CA THR A 62 0.63 2.75 -5.21
C THR A 62 1.77 3.69 -5.54
N CYS A 63 2.41 3.49 -6.69
CA CYS A 63 3.35 4.45 -7.24
C CYS A 63 2.59 5.62 -7.85
N LEU A 64 2.81 6.82 -7.31
CA LEU A 64 2.16 8.05 -7.77
C LEU A 64 2.88 8.67 -8.98
N LYS A 65 3.99 8.08 -9.41
CA LYS A 65 4.72 8.55 -10.59
C LYS A 65 3.82 8.53 -11.81
N ARG A 66 3.70 9.68 -12.45
CA ARG A 66 2.91 9.80 -13.68
C ARG A 66 3.41 8.80 -14.74
N GLY A 67 2.48 7.99 -15.26
CA GLY A 67 2.76 6.96 -16.25
C GLY A 67 3.23 5.63 -15.71
N CYS A 68 3.56 5.52 -14.40
CA CYS A 68 3.92 4.25 -13.77
C CYS A 68 2.70 3.51 -13.21
N CYS A 69 2.08 4.05 -12.18
CA CYS A 69 0.88 3.50 -11.49
C CYS A 69 1.01 2.04 -11.01
N MET A 70 2.22 1.51 -10.92
CA MET A 70 2.44 0.14 -10.42
C MET A 70 2.09 0.04 -8.95
N GLN A 71 1.61 -1.13 -8.56
CA GLN A 71 1.01 -1.37 -7.25
C GLN A 71 1.63 -2.60 -6.58
N TYR A 72 1.54 -2.62 -5.25
CA TYR A 72 2.07 -3.68 -4.41
C TYR A 72 1.07 -3.98 -3.30
N VAL A 73 0.84 -5.26 -3.03
CA VAL A 73 0.09 -5.74 -1.87
C VAL A 73 1.06 -6.35 -0.86
N GLY A 74 0.89 -6.02 0.40
CA GLY A 74 1.66 -6.61 1.48
C GLY A 74 0.82 -6.84 2.72
N LYS A 75 1.41 -7.49 3.71
CA LYS A 75 0.80 -7.74 5.00
C LYS A 75 1.70 -7.30 6.15
N THR A 76 1.10 -7.04 7.30
CA THR A 76 1.82 -6.94 8.56
C THR A 76 0.94 -7.40 9.72
N GLU A 77 1.54 -8.09 10.65
CA GLU A 77 0.92 -8.48 11.92
C GLU A 77 1.14 -7.41 13.00
N ARG A 78 2.19 -6.60 12.82
CA ARG A 78 2.57 -5.49 13.70
C ARG A 78 1.76 -4.23 13.39
N GLU A 79 1.97 -3.18 14.18
CA GLU A 79 1.38 -1.86 13.89
C GLU A 79 1.74 -1.40 12.47
N PHE A 80 0.74 -0.91 11.74
CA PHE A 80 0.90 -0.47 10.36
C PHE A 80 2.00 0.59 10.20
N ARG A 81 2.08 1.56 11.14
CA ARG A 81 3.14 2.59 11.13
C ARG A 81 4.55 2.00 11.11
N THR A 82 4.77 0.90 11.82
CA THR A 82 6.09 0.22 11.84
C THR A 82 6.44 -0.29 10.45
N ARG A 83 5.49 -0.92 9.78
CA ARG A 83 5.69 -1.43 8.43
C ARG A 83 5.89 -0.32 7.40
N VAL A 84 5.16 0.78 7.52
CA VAL A 84 5.33 1.97 6.67
C VAL A 84 6.75 2.52 6.79
N LYS A 85 7.26 2.68 8.02
CA LYS A 85 8.63 3.16 8.27
C LYS A 85 9.69 2.23 7.69
N GLU A 86 9.46 0.92 7.71
CA GLU A 86 10.36 -0.05 7.05
C GLU A 86 10.42 0.18 5.54
N HIS A 87 9.28 0.34 4.87
CA HIS A 87 9.25 0.64 3.44
C HIS A 87 9.95 1.97 3.12
N VAL A 88 9.70 3.01 3.89
CA VAL A 88 10.39 4.30 3.72
C VAL A 88 11.90 4.13 3.81
N ARG A 89 12.38 3.38 4.80
CA ARG A 89 13.82 3.10 4.96
C ARG A 89 14.38 2.30 3.80
N TYR A 90 13.66 1.31 3.27
CA TYR A 90 14.09 0.55 2.09
C TYR A 90 14.25 1.47 0.86
N ILE A 91 13.34 2.40 0.69
CA ILE A 91 13.35 3.34 -0.43
C ILE A 91 14.50 4.35 -0.26
N GLU A 92 14.63 4.96 0.90
CA GLU A 92 15.68 5.96 1.19
C GLU A 92 17.09 5.37 1.08
N ASN A 93 17.26 4.11 1.49
CA ASN A 93 18.55 3.41 1.41
C ASN A 93 18.79 2.70 0.06
N GLY A 94 17.85 2.77 -0.87
CA GLY A 94 17.97 2.08 -2.16
C GLY A 94 18.10 0.56 -2.02
N ASN A 95 17.39 -0.04 -1.07
CA ASN A 95 17.47 -1.47 -0.80
C ASN A 95 16.79 -2.32 -1.88
N VAL A 96 17.55 -2.69 -2.89
CA VAL A 96 17.04 -3.45 -4.05
C VAL A 96 16.65 -4.90 -3.72
N SER A 97 17.02 -5.43 -2.55
CA SER A 97 16.57 -6.74 -2.10
C SER A 97 15.08 -6.75 -1.73
N GLN A 98 14.53 -5.60 -1.39
CA GLN A 98 13.11 -5.41 -1.09
C GLN A 98 12.37 -4.88 -2.33
N ALA A 99 11.21 -5.44 -2.62
CA ALA A 99 10.45 -5.10 -3.83
C ALA A 99 10.15 -3.59 -3.97
N THR A 100 9.69 -2.96 -2.89
CA THR A 100 9.42 -1.51 -2.89
C THR A 100 10.70 -0.68 -2.94
N GLY A 101 11.75 -1.07 -2.23
CA GLY A 101 13.06 -0.41 -2.32
C GLY A 101 13.62 -0.44 -3.73
N HIS A 102 13.52 -1.58 -4.41
CA HIS A 102 13.94 -1.71 -5.81
C HIS A 102 13.10 -0.82 -6.75
N HIS A 103 11.77 -0.87 -6.64
CA HIS A 103 10.90 -0.12 -7.53
C HIS A 103 11.13 1.40 -7.43
N PHE A 104 11.13 1.93 -6.21
CA PHE A 104 11.27 3.38 -5.99
C PHE A 104 12.71 3.90 -6.07
N SER A 105 13.69 3.01 -6.27
CA SER A 105 15.08 3.38 -6.58
C SER A 105 15.35 3.47 -8.08
N GLN A 106 14.39 3.10 -8.91
CA GLN A 106 14.52 3.19 -10.36
C GLN A 106 14.64 4.64 -10.83
N ARG A 107 15.21 4.80 -12.03
CA ARG A 107 15.35 6.12 -12.63
C ARG A 107 14.03 6.88 -12.68
N ASN A 108 14.07 8.15 -12.30
CA ASN A 108 12.92 9.05 -12.23
C ASN A 108 11.86 8.67 -11.15
N HIS A 109 12.20 7.79 -10.22
CA HIS A 109 11.38 7.49 -9.04
C HIS A 109 12.05 8.02 -7.78
N ASN A 110 11.26 8.38 -6.78
CA ASN A 110 11.76 8.78 -5.47
C ASN A 110 10.67 8.58 -4.39
N ILE A 111 11.00 8.93 -3.16
CA ILE A 111 10.10 8.72 -2.01
C ILE A 111 8.78 9.49 -2.13
N THR A 112 8.72 10.57 -2.88
CA THR A 112 7.47 11.33 -3.09
C THR A 112 6.47 10.61 -3.97
N ASP A 113 6.91 9.58 -4.70
CA ASP A 113 6.05 8.72 -5.50
C ASP A 113 5.40 7.59 -4.68
N PHE A 114 5.84 7.39 -3.44
CA PHE A 114 5.38 6.32 -2.56
C PHE A 114 4.10 6.73 -1.82
N SER A 115 3.07 5.92 -1.94
CA SER A 115 1.81 6.05 -1.21
C SER A 115 1.37 4.68 -0.71
N ILE A 116 0.88 4.61 0.51
CA ILE A 116 0.45 3.36 1.15
C ILE A 116 -0.90 3.54 1.85
N ALA A 117 -1.76 2.52 1.77
CA ALA A 117 -3.06 2.52 2.42
C ALA A 117 -3.39 1.14 3.00
N ILE A 118 -4.21 1.08 4.03
CA ILE A 118 -4.76 -0.19 4.52
C ILE A 118 -5.86 -0.64 3.56
N LEU A 119 -5.75 -1.88 3.10
CA LEU A 119 -6.70 -2.53 2.22
C LEU A 119 -7.74 -3.36 2.98
N GLU A 120 -7.31 -4.07 4.01
CA GLU A 120 -8.17 -4.89 4.85
C GLU A 120 -7.61 -4.99 6.28
N LYS A 121 -8.50 -4.84 7.28
CA LYS A 121 -8.23 -5.26 8.66
C LYS A 121 -8.64 -6.71 8.81
N VAL A 122 -7.67 -7.58 9.05
CA VAL A 122 -7.92 -9.01 9.32
C VAL A 122 -8.37 -9.18 10.77
N GLN A 123 -9.51 -9.83 10.99
CA GLN A 123 -10.13 -9.95 12.31
C GLN A 123 -9.58 -11.09 13.16
N THR A 124 -8.82 -12.00 12.56
CA THR A 124 -8.21 -13.15 13.24
C THR A 124 -6.70 -12.98 13.32
N CYS A 125 -6.11 -13.34 14.46
CA CYS A 125 -4.66 -13.35 14.66
C CYS A 125 -4.07 -14.71 14.21
N ASP A 126 -4.32 -15.07 12.96
CA ASP A 126 -3.82 -16.31 12.34
C ASP A 126 -2.88 -15.95 11.19
N THR A 127 -1.60 -16.32 11.33
CA THR A 127 -0.56 -16.04 10.34
C THR A 127 -0.86 -16.69 8.99
N LEU A 128 -1.34 -17.91 8.96
CA LEU A 128 -1.68 -18.62 7.72
C LEU A 128 -2.86 -17.95 7.02
N TYR A 129 -3.83 -17.49 7.78
CA TYR A 129 -4.99 -16.79 7.22
C TYR A 129 -4.61 -15.44 6.59
N ILE A 130 -3.81 -14.62 7.28
CA ILE A 130 -3.39 -13.33 6.71
C ILE A 130 -2.49 -13.52 5.49
N GLU A 131 -1.65 -14.54 5.45
CA GLU A 131 -0.84 -14.88 4.27
C GLU A 131 -1.71 -15.29 3.07
N GLU A 132 -2.75 -16.06 3.29
CA GLU A 132 -3.68 -16.43 2.22
C GLU A 132 -4.45 -15.21 1.71
N ARG A 133 -4.91 -14.32 2.60
CA ARG A 133 -5.55 -13.06 2.20
C ARG A 133 -4.62 -12.17 1.38
N GLU A 134 -3.35 -12.09 1.76
CA GLU A 134 -2.35 -11.37 0.96
C GLU A 134 -2.23 -11.93 -0.45
N ARG A 135 -2.10 -13.25 -0.58
CA ARG A 135 -2.01 -13.94 -1.89
C ARG A 135 -3.26 -13.71 -2.74
N GLU A 136 -4.44 -13.76 -2.15
CA GLU A 136 -5.70 -13.48 -2.85
C GLU A 136 -5.72 -12.07 -3.44
N PHE A 137 -5.29 -11.06 -2.68
CA PHE A 137 -5.24 -9.69 -3.19
C PHE A 137 -4.14 -9.49 -4.24
N ILE A 138 -2.98 -10.14 -4.10
CA ILE A 138 -1.92 -10.10 -5.12
C ILE A 138 -2.46 -10.64 -6.45
N ARG A 139 -3.19 -11.75 -6.43
CA ARG A 139 -3.85 -12.32 -7.62
C ARG A 139 -4.94 -11.41 -8.14
N LYS A 140 -5.84 -10.98 -7.27
CA LYS A 140 -6.99 -10.13 -7.61
C LYS A 140 -6.60 -8.82 -8.27
N PHE A 141 -5.50 -8.22 -7.84
CA PHE A 141 -4.97 -6.98 -8.39
C PHE A 141 -3.87 -7.19 -9.45
N ASN A 142 -3.50 -8.44 -9.71
CA ASN A 142 -2.44 -8.82 -10.64
C ASN A 142 -1.09 -8.14 -10.35
N CYS A 143 -0.77 -7.97 -9.08
CA CYS A 143 0.42 -7.24 -8.65
C CYS A 143 1.74 -7.99 -8.85
N LYS A 144 1.69 -9.32 -9.04
CA LYS A 144 2.90 -10.11 -9.32
C LYS A 144 3.38 -9.91 -10.76
N TYR A 145 2.51 -9.96 -11.73
CA TYR A 145 2.88 -9.89 -13.14
C TYR A 145 2.86 -8.48 -13.71
N ARG A 146 2.00 -7.63 -13.21
CA ARG A 146 1.77 -6.27 -13.67
C ARG A 146 1.99 -5.20 -12.60
N GLY A 147 2.61 -5.57 -11.49
CA GLY A 147 2.86 -4.70 -10.36
C GLY A 147 4.25 -4.91 -9.77
N ILE A 148 4.39 -4.52 -8.51
CA ILE A 148 5.66 -4.48 -7.79
C ILE A 148 5.95 -5.81 -7.06
N ASN A 149 4.94 -6.62 -6.76
CA ASN A 149 5.14 -7.90 -6.08
C ASN A 149 6.02 -8.87 -6.87
N ARG A 150 6.96 -9.53 -6.19
CA ARG A 150 7.87 -10.53 -6.80
C ARG A 150 7.34 -11.96 -6.66
N SER A 151 6.49 -12.18 -5.68
CA SER A 151 5.90 -13.50 -5.37
C SER A 151 4.47 -13.34 -4.83
N TYR A 152 3.81 -14.45 -4.69
CA TYR A 152 2.54 -14.50 -3.98
C TYR A 152 2.77 -14.60 -2.47
#